data_3dcea491ec0fe04534a1250ddba6581e
#
_entry.id   3dcea491ec0fe04534a1250ddba6581e
#
_cell.length_a   1.000
_cell.length_b   1.000
_cell.length_c   1.000
_cell.angle_alpha   90.00
_cell.angle_beta   90.00
_cell.angle_gamma   90.00
#
_symmetry.space_group_name_H-M   'P 1'
#
loop_
_entity.id
_entity.type
_entity.pdbx_description
1 polymer ?
#
loop_
_entity_poly.entity_id
_entity_poly.type
_entity_poly.pdbx_seq_one_letter_code
_entity_poly.pdbx_strand_id
1 'polypeptide(L)'
;LEETGYQQKSGLVRFSKPYGFHEYINLQMNAFCVISDSGTITEESSILNLPAVTIRQAHERPEGMDETTVIMSGLNKARVIDAVEIVTKHSKGVNRAIKPVKDYEVDNVSKKVLRIILSYVDYVNRTVWHKEV
;
A
#
# COMPACT_ATOMS: atom_id res chain seq x y z
N LEU A 1 -6.99 23.31 0.23
CA LEU A 1 -8.31 23.12 0.89
C LEU A 1 -9.25 24.28 0.59
N GLU A 2 -8.75 25.50 0.43
CA GLU A 2 -9.56 26.67 0.02
C GLU A 2 -10.11 26.50 -1.40
N GLU A 3 -9.37 25.88 -2.30
CA GLU A 3 -9.78 25.63 -3.70
C GLU A 3 -10.91 24.59 -3.83
N THR A 4 -11.07 23.69 -2.88
CA THR A 4 -12.10 22.63 -2.93
C THR A 4 -13.40 23.00 -2.25
N GLY A 5 -13.49 24.16 -1.60
CA GLY A 5 -14.65 24.59 -0.83
C GLY A 5 -14.98 23.71 0.39
N TYR A 6 -14.07 22.79 0.77
CA TYR A 6 -14.28 21.94 1.93
C TYR A 6 -14.16 22.72 3.23
N GLN A 7 -15.22 22.76 4.00
CA GLN A 7 -15.21 23.30 5.36
C GLN A 7 -15.10 22.15 6.37
N GLN A 8 -14.16 22.27 7.29
CA GLN A 8 -14.00 21.30 8.38
C GLN A 8 -15.23 21.38 9.29
N LYS A 9 -16.09 20.37 9.23
CA LYS A 9 -17.35 20.33 10.01
C LYS A 9 -17.21 19.68 11.38
N SER A 10 -16.05 19.08 11.70
CA SER A 10 -15.84 18.35 12.94
C SER A 10 -14.45 18.62 13.50
N GLY A 11 -14.36 18.88 14.80
CA GLY A 11 -13.08 19.00 15.53
C GLY A 11 -12.29 17.68 15.62
N LEU A 12 -12.90 16.56 15.21
CA LEU A 12 -12.26 15.24 15.17
C LEU A 12 -11.43 15.03 13.90
N VAL A 13 -11.61 15.86 12.87
CA VAL A 13 -10.84 15.80 11.64
C VAL A 13 -9.63 16.71 11.76
N ARG A 14 -8.44 16.18 11.51
CA ARG A 14 -7.19 16.94 11.47
C ARG A 14 -6.57 16.85 10.09
N PHE A 15 -6.25 17.99 9.53
CA PHE A 15 -5.42 18.10 8.33
C PHE A 15 -3.98 18.35 8.74
N SER A 16 -3.05 17.60 8.19
CA SER A 16 -1.64 17.74 8.48
C SER A 16 -0.83 17.89 7.21
N LYS A 17 0.37 18.43 7.33
CA LYS A 17 1.39 18.31 6.29
C LYS A 17 1.85 16.85 6.19
N PRO A 18 2.48 16.44 5.08
CA PRO A 18 3.08 15.11 4.96
C PRO A 18 4.02 14.82 6.13
N TYR A 19 3.92 13.62 6.67
CA TYR A 19 4.81 13.12 7.73
C TYR A 19 6.10 12.55 7.15
N GLY A 20 7.16 12.51 7.95
CA GLY A 20 8.33 11.71 7.64
C GLY A 20 8.03 10.21 7.67
N PHE A 21 8.89 9.40 7.03
CA PHE A 21 8.65 7.96 6.89
C PHE A 21 8.38 7.25 8.22
N HIS A 22 9.23 7.46 9.22
CA HIS A 22 9.07 6.80 10.54
C HIS A 22 7.81 7.23 11.28
N GLU A 23 7.48 8.52 11.20
CA GLU A 23 6.26 9.06 11.82
C GLU A 23 5.01 8.48 11.15
N TYR A 24 5.03 8.38 9.81
CA TYR A 24 3.93 7.82 9.04
C TYR A 24 3.70 6.33 9.37
N ILE A 25 4.76 5.52 9.40
CA ILE A 25 4.67 4.11 9.79
C ILE A 25 4.14 3.97 11.23
N ASN A 26 4.62 4.80 12.16
CA ASN A 26 4.12 4.77 13.54
C ASN A 26 2.62 5.12 13.62
N LEU A 27 2.16 6.09 12.84
CA LEU A 27 0.73 6.42 12.75
C LEU A 27 -0.08 5.24 12.20
N GLN A 28 0.38 4.59 11.15
CA GLN A 28 -0.28 3.42 10.57
C GLN A 28 -0.39 2.28 11.56
N MET A 29 0.69 1.93 12.25
CA MET A 29 0.71 0.84 13.24
C MET A 29 -0.24 1.08 14.42
N ASN A 30 -0.46 2.33 14.78
CA ASN A 30 -1.37 2.71 15.87
C ASN A 30 -2.79 3.10 15.40
N ALA A 31 -3.04 3.16 14.10
CA ALA A 31 -4.35 3.48 13.57
C ALA A 31 -5.37 2.36 13.82
N PHE A 32 -6.62 2.71 14.02
CA PHE A 32 -7.73 1.75 14.02
C PHE A 32 -7.89 1.08 12.66
N CYS A 33 -7.84 1.88 11.59
CA CYS A 33 -7.85 1.45 10.20
C CYS A 33 -7.13 2.51 9.35
N VAL A 34 -6.44 2.08 8.31
CA VAL A 34 -5.84 2.97 7.31
C VAL A 34 -6.69 2.96 6.05
N ILE A 35 -7.08 4.14 5.57
CA ILE A 35 -7.78 4.31 4.30
C ILE A 35 -6.87 5.09 3.37
N SER A 36 -6.57 4.55 2.20
CA SER A 36 -5.59 5.15 1.29
C SER A 36 -5.96 4.92 -0.18
N ASP A 37 -5.54 5.82 -1.04
CA ASP A 37 -5.53 5.66 -2.50
C ASP A 37 -4.14 5.28 -3.03
N SER A 38 -3.14 5.19 -2.16
CA SER A 38 -1.78 4.78 -2.53
C SER A 38 -1.71 3.28 -2.84
N GLY A 39 -0.94 2.91 -3.88
CA GLY A 39 -0.65 1.50 -4.17
C GLY A 39 0.15 0.81 -3.06
N THR A 40 1.03 1.54 -2.37
CA THR A 40 1.89 0.99 -1.31
C THR A 40 1.13 0.50 -0.09
N ILE A 41 -0.13 0.91 0.10
CA ILE A 41 -0.94 0.42 1.22
C ILE A 41 -1.11 -1.11 1.21
N THR A 42 -1.08 -1.74 0.04
CA THR A 42 -1.15 -3.20 -0.11
C THR A 42 0.09 -3.87 0.48
N GLU A 43 1.28 -3.32 0.19
CA GLU A 43 2.56 -3.79 0.73
C GLU A 43 2.63 -3.54 2.24
N GLU A 44 2.32 -2.32 2.66
CA GLU A 44 2.34 -1.89 4.07
C GLU A 44 1.39 -2.72 4.92
N SER A 45 0.16 -2.94 4.46
CA SER A 45 -0.82 -3.78 5.14
C SER A 45 -0.36 -5.23 5.26
N SER A 46 0.22 -5.79 4.19
CA SER A 46 0.76 -7.14 4.21
C SER A 46 1.93 -7.28 5.18
N ILE A 47 2.91 -6.39 5.12
CA ILE A 47 4.13 -6.47 5.94
C ILE A 47 3.82 -6.20 7.42
N LEU A 48 3.06 -5.15 7.71
CA LEU A 48 2.81 -4.68 9.07
C LEU A 48 1.58 -5.34 9.73
N ASN A 49 0.80 -6.12 8.96
CA ASN A 49 -0.45 -6.73 9.41
C ASN A 49 -1.40 -5.71 10.05
N LEU A 50 -1.69 -4.65 9.32
CA LEU A 50 -2.60 -3.60 9.75
C LEU A 50 -3.90 -3.62 8.95
N PRO A 51 -5.05 -3.25 9.55
CA PRO A 51 -6.30 -3.12 8.85
C PRO A 51 -6.25 -1.97 7.86
N ALA A 52 -6.45 -2.28 6.58
CA ALA A 52 -6.40 -1.27 5.53
C ALA A 52 -7.50 -1.45 4.49
N VAL A 53 -7.96 -0.32 3.96
CA VAL A 53 -8.93 -0.21 2.87
C VAL A 53 -8.34 0.69 1.80
N THR A 54 -8.36 0.23 0.55
CA THR A 54 -8.02 1.09 -0.58
C THR A 54 -9.28 1.61 -1.26
N ILE A 55 -9.32 2.93 -1.48
CA ILE A 55 -10.44 3.61 -2.15
C ILE A 55 -10.26 3.72 -3.66
N ARG A 56 -9.26 3.04 -4.22
CA ARG A 56 -9.03 2.97 -5.66
C ARG A 56 -10.13 2.20 -6.38
N GLN A 57 -10.24 2.42 -7.68
CA GLN A 57 -11.16 1.70 -8.57
C GLN A 57 -10.44 0.69 -9.45
N ALA A 58 -9.12 0.64 -9.40
CA ALA A 58 -8.29 -0.31 -10.13
C ALA A 58 -7.11 -0.76 -9.28
N HIS A 59 -6.71 -2.02 -9.42
CA HIS A 59 -5.56 -2.59 -8.75
C HIS A 59 -4.29 -2.49 -9.60
N GLU A 60 -3.20 -2.17 -8.92
CA GLU A 60 -1.85 -2.20 -9.46
C GLU A 60 -1.03 -3.36 -8.89
N ARG A 61 -1.55 -4.04 -7.86
CA ARG A 61 -0.88 -5.11 -7.12
C ARG A 61 -1.80 -6.31 -6.94
N PRO A 62 -1.99 -7.10 -8.02
CA PRO A 62 -2.89 -8.26 -8.00
C PRO A 62 -2.50 -9.29 -6.93
N GLU A 63 -1.19 -9.44 -6.64
CA GLU A 63 -0.67 -10.35 -5.63
C GLU A 63 -1.21 -10.05 -4.21
N GLY A 64 -1.46 -8.80 -3.91
CA GLY A 64 -2.08 -8.39 -2.64
C GLY A 64 -3.56 -8.69 -2.57
N MET A 65 -4.22 -8.83 -3.73
CA MET A 65 -5.62 -9.22 -3.80
C MET A 65 -5.78 -10.71 -3.59
N ASP A 66 -4.89 -11.52 -4.12
CA ASP A 66 -4.93 -12.97 -3.94
C ASP A 66 -4.82 -13.36 -2.47
N GLU A 67 -4.02 -12.63 -1.69
CA GLU A 67 -3.91 -12.81 -0.23
C GLU A 67 -4.88 -11.93 0.58
N THR A 68 -5.71 -11.12 -0.08
CA THR A 68 -6.75 -10.27 0.56
C THR A 68 -6.25 -9.33 1.65
N THR A 69 -5.04 -8.78 1.50
CA THR A 69 -4.41 -7.92 2.51
C THR A 69 -5.12 -6.58 2.70
N VAL A 70 -5.82 -6.12 1.67
CA VAL A 70 -6.66 -4.92 1.68
C VAL A 70 -8.00 -5.19 1.02
N ILE A 71 -9.04 -4.43 1.39
CA ILE A 71 -10.30 -4.40 0.66
C ILE A 71 -10.33 -3.18 -0.24
N MET A 72 -10.59 -3.39 -1.53
CA MET A 72 -10.83 -2.31 -2.49
C MET A 72 -12.29 -1.91 -2.47
N SER A 73 -12.61 -0.78 -1.86
CA SER A 73 -13.99 -0.30 -1.71
C SER A 73 -14.43 0.64 -2.83
N GLY A 74 -13.48 1.27 -3.53
CA GLY A 74 -13.78 2.43 -4.38
C GLY A 74 -14.22 3.62 -3.53
N LEU A 75 -14.92 4.57 -4.16
CA LEU A 75 -15.32 5.85 -3.54
C LEU A 75 -16.75 5.83 -2.95
N ASN A 76 -17.45 4.70 -3.01
CA ASN A 76 -18.80 4.62 -2.47
C ASN A 76 -18.76 4.59 -0.93
N LYS A 77 -19.39 5.57 -0.28
CA LYS A 77 -19.38 5.75 1.18
C LYS A 77 -19.79 4.48 1.94
N ALA A 78 -20.90 3.84 1.53
CA ALA A 78 -21.39 2.64 2.22
C ALA A 78 -20.36 1.51 2.14
N ARG A 79 -19.78 1.26 0.96
CA ARG A 79 -18.75 0.25 0.75
C ARG A 79 -17.48 0.53 1.55
N VAL A 80 -17.07 1.79 1.69
CA VAL A 80 -15.92 2.15 2.54
C VAL A 80 -16.19 1.79 3.99
N ILE A 81 -17.39 2.10 4.50
CA ILE A 81 -17.78 1.79 5.89
C ILE A 81 -17.81 0.28 6.10
N ASP A 82 -18.48 -0.46 5.22
CA ASP A 82 -18.55 -1.93 5.28
C ASP A 82 -17.14 -2.56 5.25
N ALA A 83 -16.26 -2.07 4.37
CA ALA A 83 -14.88 -2.53 4.29
C ALA A 83 -14.11 -2.28 5.58
N VAL A 84 -14.22 -1.10 6.17
CA VAL A 84 -13.60 -0.76 7.46
C VAL A 84 -14.11 -1.71 8.57
N GLU A 85 -15.41 -1.96 8.63
CA GLU A 85 -15.98 -2.89 9.63
C GLU A 85 -15.45 -4.32 9.46
N ILE A 86 -15.22 -4.77 8.25
CA ILE A 86 -14.68 -6.10 7.98
C ILE A 86 -13.21 -6.19 8.39
N VAL A 87 -12.35 -5.28 7.88
CA VAL A 87 -10.90 -5.38 8.12
C VAL A 87 -10.52 -5.16 9.58
N THR A 88 -11.31 -4.39 10.32
CA THR A 88 -11.03 -4.11 11.74
C THR A 88 -11.43 -5.24 12.69
N LYS A 89 -12.16 -6.24 12.22
CA LYS A 89 -12.47 -7.47 12.98
C LYS A 89 -11.31 -8.46 13.04
N HIS A 90 -10.32 -8.31 12.17
CA HIS A 90 -9.16 -9.17 12.10
C HIS A 90 -8.08 -8.78 13.13
N SER A 91 -7.31 -9.78 13.56
CA SER A 91 -6.18 -9.56 14.49
C SER A 91 -5.07 -8.75 13.83
N LYS A 92 -4.45 -7.87 14.61
CA LYS A 92 -3.33 -7.01 14.19
C LYS A 92 -1.97 -7.55 14.68
N GLY A 93 -0.91 -7.03 14.07
CA GLY A 93 0.46 -7.26 14.52
C GLY A 93 0.90 -8.71 14.38
N VAL A 94 1.40 -9.32 15.43
CA VAL A 94 1.98 -10.68 15.40
C VAL A 94 0.96 -11.79 15.16
N ASN A 95 -0.29 -11.58 15.54
CA ASN A 95 -1.36 -12.57 15.34
C ASN A 95 -2.03 -12.31 13.98
N ARG A 96 -1.64 -13.07 12.96
CA ARG A 96 -2.16 -12.90 11.60
C ARG A 96 -3.34 -13.80 11.34
N ALA A 97 -4.44 -13.21 10.87
CA ALA A 97 -5.56 -13.94 10.27
C ALA A 97 -5.35 -14.18 8.75
N ILE A 98 -4.57 -13.31 8.11
CA ILE A 98 -4.27 -13.31 6.68
C ILE A 98 -2.77 -13.53 6.50
N LYS A 99 -2.40 -14.39 5.55
CA LYS A 99 -1.00 -14.66 5.24
C LYS A 99 -0.37 -13.42 4.59
N PRO A 100 0.93 -13.16 4.86
CA PRO A 100 1.62 -12.12 4.13
C PRO A 100 1.82 -12.52 2.67
N VAL A 101 1.85 -11.54 1.80
CA VAL A 101 2.20 -11.74 0.39
C VAL A 101 3.66 -12.16 0.31
N LYS A 102 3.93 -13.33 -0.26
CA LYS A 102 5.28 -13.91 -0.32
C LYS A 102 6.29 -13.01 -1.03
N ASP A 103 5.84 -12.28 -2.03
CA ASP A 103 6.71 -11.38 -2.80
C ASP A 103 7.20 -10.18 -1.96
N TYR A 104 6.50 -9.85 -0.86
CA TYR A 104 6.89 -8.77 0.05
C TYR A 104 7.75 -9.23 1.23
N GLU A 105 7.86 -10.54 1.46
CA GLU A 105 8.69 -11.11 2.52
C GLU A 105 10.16 -11.32 2.13
N VAL A 106 10.52 -10.94 0.91
CA VAL A 106 11.84 -11.24 0.36
C VAL A 106 12.88 -10.25 0.83
N ASP A 107 13.86 -10.73 1.56
CA ASP A 107 15.10 -10.00 1.83
C ASP A 107 15.95 -9.85 0.55
N ASN A 108 16.94 -9.02 0.61
CA ASN A 108 17.96 -8.84 -0.44
C ASN A 108 17.47 -8.33 -1.81
N VAL A 109 16.35 -7.59 -1.87
CA VAL A 109 15.80 -7.03 -3.11
C VAL A 109 16.83 -6.21 -3.88
N SER A 110 17.62 -5.39 -3.21
CA SER A 110 18.68 -4.59 -3.83
C SER A 110 19.73 -5.44 -4.57
N LYS A 111 20.10 -6.58 -3.99
CA LYS A 111 21.06 -7.52 -4.63
C LYS A 111 20.45 -8.19 -5.86
N LYS A 112 19.16 -8.51 -5.82
CA LYS A 112 18.43 -9.05 -6.97
C LYS A 112 18.34 -8.01 -8.09
N VAL A 113 17.96 -6.78 -7.77
CA VAL A 113 17.88 -5.68 -8.74
C VAL A 113 19.24 -5.46 -9.40
N LEU A 114 20.32 -5.38 -8.63
CA LEU A 114 21.67 -5.23 -9.17
C LEU A 114 22.01 -6.34 -10.16
N ARG A 115 21.73 -7.61 -9.80
CA ARG A 115 22.01 -8.75 -10.68
C ARG A 115 21.18 -8.72 -11.96
N ILE A 116 19.91 -8.33 -11.87
CA ILE A 116 19.03 -8.16 -13.04
C ILE A 116 19.61 -7.08 -13.97
N ILE A 117 19.96 -5.91 -13.44
CA ILE A 117 20.54 -4.82 -14.23
C ILE A 117 21.81 -5.31 -14.93
N LEU A 118 22.75 -5.90 -14.21
CA LEU A 118 24.01 -6.40 -14.79
C LEU A 118 23.81 -7.51 -15.82
N SER A 119 22.76 -8.31 -15.68
CA SER A 119 22.45 -9.38 -16.64
C SER A 119 21.83 -8.88 -17.93
N TYR A 120 21.09 -7.79 -17.87
CA TYR A 120 20.26 -7.35 -18.99
C TYR A 120 20.72 -6.04 -19.66
N VAL A 121 21.64 -5.27 -19.05
CA VAL A 121 22.03 -3.96 -19.59
C VAL A 121 22.55 -4.05 -21.04
N ASP A 122 23.46 -4.98 -21.33
CA ASP A 122 24.03 -5.12 -22.67
C ASP A 122 23.02 -5.72 -23.64
N TYR A 123 22.20 -6.67 -23.18
CA TYR A 123 21.10 -7.21 -23.98
C TYR A 123 20.13 -6.10 -24.40
N VAL A 124 19.66 -5.28 -23.48
CA VAL A 124 18.74 -4.17 -23.76
C VAL A 124 19.39 -3.12 -24.66
N ASN A 125 20.65 -2.74 -24.40
CA ASN A 125 21.37 -1.81 -25.24
C ASN A 125 21.43 -2.30 -26.69
N ARG A 126 21.78 -3.57 -26.88
CA ARG A 126 21.93 -4.18 -28.20
C ARG A 126 20.59 -4.38 -28.93
N THR A 127 19.57 -4.94 -28.22
CA THR A 127 18.32 -5.39 -28.84
C THR A 127 17.22 -4.33 -28.86
N VAL A 128 17.17 -3.45 -27.89
CA VAL A 128 16.12 -2.43 -27.77
C VAL A 128 16.60 -1.06 -28.23
N TRP A 129 17.80 -0.67 -27.79
CA TRP A 129 18.34 0.66 -28.09
C TRP A 129 19.27 0.69 -29.30
N HIS A 130 19.60 -0.48 -29.88
CA HIS A 130 20.50 -0.63 -31.02
C HIS A 130 21.86 0.10 -30.86
N LYS A 131 22.36 0.12 -29.61
CA LYS A 131 23.66 0.70 -29.29
C LYS A 131 24.77 -0.33 -29.53
N GLU A 132 25.90 0.13 -30.02
CA GLU A 132 27.13 -0.66 -29.98
C GLU A 132 27.59 -0.81 -28.53
N VAL A 133 27.86 -2.05 -28.11
CA VAL A 133 28.26 -2.42 -26.74
C VAL A 133 29.67 -2.97 -26.79
#